data_0c27161982988dff95478cca3f5c4490
#
_entry.id   0c27161982988dff95478cca3f5c4490
#
_cell.length_a   1.000
_cell.length_b   1.000
_cell.length_c   1.000
_cell.angle_alpha   90.00
_cell.angle_beta   90.00
_cell.angle_gamma   90.00
#
_symmetry.space_group_name_H-M   'P 1'
#
loop_
_entity.id
_entity.type
_entity.pdbx_description
1 polymer ?
#
loop_
_entity_poly.entity_id
_entity_poly.type
_entity_poly.pdbx_seq_one_letter_code
_entity_poly.pdbx_strand_id
1 'polypeptide(L)'
;MRHQSLIIAILFFLLISPATAQQSEYDEQWREVYKLELKGQSKSALAKVNSIYTRAAAESNGIQKLRATIYQSKYRLLLEENAQESVLSVLAERAESAKAPFQSIYHFLKANSLFEYYQSNAYQIRNREIEENDTSDFNFWGQQRFLKEIHTLFSKALDTNENLHLDDQSIRILFEKDSLSSYQGL
;
A
#
# COMPACT_ATOMS: atom_id res chain seq x y z
N MET A 1 -40.76 34.83 -12.13
CA MET A 1 -39.37 34.63 -12.52
C MET A 1 -38.32 34.68 -11.39
N ARG A 2 -38.52 35.48 -10.32
CA ARG A 2 -37.54 35.61 -9.20
C ARG A 2 -37.39 34.33 -8.34
N HIS A 3 -38.41 33.47 -8.24
CA HIS A 3 -38.34 32.23 -7.44
C HIS A 3 -37.61 31.06 -8.14
N GLN A 4 -37.61 31.00 -9.48
CA GLN A 4 -36.89 29.98 -10.23
C GLN A 4 -35.38 30.19 -10.18
N SER A 5 -34.91 31.45 -10.16
CA SER A 5 -33.45 31.75 -10.02
C SER A 5 -32.93 31.39 -8.63
N LEU A 6 -33.74 31.47 -7.59
CA LEU A 6 -33.34 31.11 -6.23
C LEU A 6 -33.20 29.60 -6.06
N ILE A 7 -34.08 28.80 -6.67
CA ILE A 7 -34.04 27.34 -6.64
C ILE A 7 -32.81 26.80 -7.37
N ILE A 8 -32.43 27.40 -8.52
CA ILE A 8 -31.25 27.03 -9.29
C ILE A 8 -29.96 27.34 -8.50
N ALA A 9 -29.90 28.48 -7.78
CA ALA A 9 -28.79 28.83 -6.93
C ALA A 9 -28.59 27.88 -5.74
N ILE A 10 -29.71 27.41 -5.14
CA ILE A 10 -29.65 26.44 -4.03
C ILE A 10 -29.22 25.05 -4.53
N LEU A 11 -29.64 24.64 -5.74
CA LEU A 11 -29.18 23.38 -6.34
C LEU A 11 -27.68 23.41 -6.69
N PHE A 12 -27.13 24.56 -7.06
CA PHE A 12 -25.71 24.70 -7.37
C PHE A 12 -24.81 24.66 -6.11
N PHE A 13 -25.33 25.03 -4.94
CA PHE A 13 -24.61 24.97 -3.67
C PHE A 13 -24.50 23.55 -3.09
N LEU A 14 -25.35 22.61 -3.53
CA LEU A 14 -25.32 21.19 -3.14
C LEU A 14 -24.29 20.36 -3.92
N LEU A 15 -23.61 20.95 -4.90
CA LEU A 15 -22.59 20.31 -5.72
C LEU A 15 -21.16 20.57 -5.23
N ILE A 16 -20.96 21.04 -4.00
CA ILE A 16 -19.63 21.02 -3.38
C ILE A 16 -19.28 19.54 -3.18
N SER A 17 -18.41 19.07 -4.06
CA SER A 17 -18.08 17.65 -4.23
C SER A 17 -17.62 17.05 -2.90
N PRO A 18 -18.25 15.97 -2.39
CA PRO A 18 -17.80 15.29 -1.18
C PRO A 18 -16.36 14.75 -1.32
N ALA A 19 -15.88 14.60 -2.55
CA ALA A 19 -14.53 14.11 -2.85
C ALA A 19 -13.40 15.03 -2.31
N THR A 20 -13.57 16.35 -2.34
CA THR A 20 -12.54 17.28 -1.84
C THR A 20 -12.48 17.30 -0.32
N ALA A 21 -13.62 17.19 0.35
CA ALA A 21 -13.68 17.09 1.81
C ALA A 21 -13.08 15.76 2.30
N GLN A 22 -13.35 14.69 1.61
CA GLN A 22 -12.84 13.35 1.91
C GLN A 22 -11.31 13.29 1.77
N GLN A 23 -10.76 13.88 0.70
CA GLN A 23 -9.31 13.92 0.50
C GLN A 23 -8.62 14.74 1.61
N SER A 24 -9.16 15.91 1.96
CA SER A 24 -8.64 16.74 3.06
C SER A 24 -8.55 15.99 4.39
N GLU A 25 -9.52 15.10 4.67
CA GLU A 25 -9.53 14.31 5.90
C GLU A 25 -8.47 13.19 5.89
N TYR A 26 -8.22 12.55 4.74
CA TYR A 26 -7.11 11.62 4.61
C TYR A 26 -5.76 12.31 4.78
N ASP A 27 -5.61 13.51 4.21
CA ASP A 27 -4.36 14.29 4.34
C ASP A 27 -4.06 14.67 5.80
N GLU A 28 -5.09 14.97 6.59
CA GLU A 28 -4.91 15.21 8.02
C GLU A 28 -4.50 13.93 8.78
N GLN A 29 -5.14 12.80 8.49
CA GLN A 29 -4.78 11.52 9.10
C GLN A 29 -3.34 11.11 8.76
N TRP A 30 -2.91 11.32 7.51
CA TRP A 30 -1.53 11.06 7.11
C TRP A 30 -0.52 12.01 7.77
N ARG A 31 -0.85 13.29 7.95
CA ARG A 31 -0.03 14.22 8.72
C ARG A 31 0.19 13.75 10.16
N GLU A 32 -0.82 13.17 10.79
CA GLU A 32 -0.68 12.56 12.12
C GLU A 32 0.28 11.35 12.10
N VAL A 33 0.18 10.48 11.09
CA VAL A 33 1.11 9.35 10.92
C VAL A 33 2.55 9.85 10.86
N TYR A 34 2.83 10.87 10.03
CA TYR A 34 4.17 11.45 9.92
C TYR A 34 4.67 12.10 11.19
N LYS A 35 3.82 12.81 11.92
CA LYS A 35 4.18 13.37 13.24
C LYS A 35 4.57 12.28 14.24
N LEU A 36 3.87 11.13 14.22
CA LEU A 36 4.19 9.98 15.05
C LEU A 36 5.52 9.33 14.62
N GLU A 37 5.75 9.21 13.32
CA GLU A 37 6.99 8.69 12.77
C GLU A 37 8.20 9.56 13.16
N LEU A 38 8.09 10.88 13.02
CA LEU A 38 9.14 11.82 13.44
C LEU A 38 9.48 11.75 14.93
N LYS A 39 8.51 11.34 15.75
CA LYS A 39 8.71 11.12 17.20
C LYS A 39 9.23 9.71 17.54
N GLY A 40 9.50 8.85 16.53
CA GLY A 40 9.88 7.46 16.74
C GLY A 40 8.75 6.57 17.29
N GLN A 41 7.50 7.01 17.23
CA GLN A 41 6.34 6.32 17.78
C GLN A 41 5.72 5.35 16.75
N SER A 42 6.53 4.42 16.25
CA SER A 42 6.14 3.51 15.15
C SER A 42 4.92 2.65 15.46
N LYS A 43 4.73 2.20 16.73
CA LYS A 43 3.52 1.44 17.12
C LYS A 43 2.25 2.29 16.98
N SER A 44 2.28 3.53 17.42
CA SER A 44 1.15 4.46 17.31
C SER A 44 0.90 4.85 15.85
N ALA A 45 1.96 5.01 15.05
CA ALA A 45 1.85 5.24 13.63
C ALA A 45 1.18 4.05 12.92
N LEU A 46 1.58 2.82 13.23
CA LEU A 46 0.92 1.62 12.70
C LEU A 46 -0.57 1.56 13.06
N ALA A 47 -0.93 1.86 14.31
CA ALA A 47 -2.33 1.90 14.73
C ALA A 47 -3.14 2.93 13.93
N LYS A 48 -2.59 4.11 13.68
CA LYS A 48 -3.23 5.13 12.84
C LYS A 48 -3.36 4.69 11.39
N VAL A 49 -2.34 4.07 10.81
CA VAL A 49 -2.39 3.51 9.45
C VAL A 49 -3.44 2.40 9.34
N ASN A 50 -3.60 1.57 10.37
CA ASN A 50 -4.66 0.56 10.39
C ASN A 50 -6.05 1.20 10.34
N SER A 51 -6.27 2.31 11.06
CA SER A 51 -7.51 3.07 11.01
C SER A 51 -7.77 3.66 9.61
N ILE A 52 -6.73 4.24 8.97
CA ILE A 52 -6.81 4.73 7.59
C ILE A 52 -7.20 3.59 6.64
N TYR A 53 -6.56 2.43 6.76
CA TYR A 53 -6.88 1.27 5.93
C TYR A 53 -8.34 0.83 6.09
N THR A 54 -8.81 0.70 7.32
CA THR A 54 -10.20 0.28 7.61
C THR A 54 -11.21 1.24 6.98
N ARG A 55 -10.97 2.54 7.13
CA ARG A 55 -11.80 3.56 6.50
C ARG A 55 -11.76 3.47 4.98
N ALA A 56 -10.57 3.41 4.39
CA ALA A 56 -10.40 3.30 2.94
C ALA A 56 -11.06 2.04 2.37
N ALA A 57 -11.08 0.94 3.13
CA ALA A 57 -11.79 -0.27 2.74
C ALA A 57 -13.31 -0.06 2.74
N ALA A 58 -13.88 0.58 3.77
CA ALA A 58 -15.30 0.89 3.85
C ALA A 58 -15.76 1.85 2.73
N GLU A 59 -14.90 2.80 2.35
CA GLU A 59 -15.16 3.77 1.29
C GLU A 59 -14.78 3.28 -0.12
N SER A 60 -14.28 2.04 -0.24
CA SER A 60 -13.75 1.46 -1.51
C SER A 60 -12.67 2.32 -2.16
N ASN A 61 -11.91 3.08 -1.37
CA ASN A 61 -10.83 3.95 -1.83
C ASN A 61 -9.55 3.15 -2.04
N GLY A 62 -9.35 2.67 -3.29
CA GLY A 62 -8.24 1.79 -3.66
C GLY A 62 -6.85 2.42 -3.43
N ILE A 63 -6.70 3.72 -3.72
CA ILE A 63 -5.40 4.41 -3.59
C ILE A 63 -5.00 4.57 -2.12
N GLN A 64 -5.94 4.92 -1.24
CA GLN A 64 -5.68 5.03 0.19
C GLN A 64 -5.46 3.66 0.84
N LYS A 65 -6.16 2.61 0.38
CA LYS A 65 -5.88 1.22 0.77
C LYS A 65 -4.45 0.81 0.42
N LEU A 66 -4.01 1.12 -0.81
CA LEU A 66 -2.67 0.79 -1.27
C LEU A 66 -1.60 1.52 -0.44
N ARG A 67 -1.75 2.85 -0.27
CA ARG A 67 -0.84 3.65 0.57
C ARG A 67 -0.76 3.10 2.00
N ALA A 68 -1.91 2.83 2.60
CA ALA A 68 -1.96 2.25 3.95
C ALA A 68 -1.29 0.87 4.01
N THR A 69 -1.42 0.04 2.96
CA THR A 69 -0.74 -1.26 2.89
C THR A 69 0.77 -1.12 2.91
N ILE A 70 1.33 -0.18 2.13
CA ILE A 70 2.77 0.08 2.07
C ILE A 70 3.29 0.47 3.46
N TYR A 71 2.59 1.39 4.14
CA TYR A 71 2.98 1.83 5.49
C TYR A 71 2.77 0.76 6.56
N GLN A 72 1.71 -0.06 6.47
CA GLN A 72 1.52 -1.22 7.34
C GLN A 72 2.69 -2.20 7.21
N SER A 73 3.10 -2.52 5.98
CA SER A 73 4.24 -3.41 5.72
C SER A 73 5.53 -2.82 6.31
N LYS A 74 5.80 -1.53 6.06
CA LYS A 74 6.94 -0.81 6.62
C LYS A 74 7.01 -0.93 8.15
N TYR A 75 5.93 -0.60 8.84
CA TYR A 75 5.93 -0.60 10.31
C TYR A 75 5.94 -2.01 10.90
N ARG A 76 5.30 -2.99 10.27
CA ARG A 76 5.40 -4.39 10.72
C ARG A 76 6.82 -4.91 10.62
N LEU A 77 7.48 -4.73 9.48
CA LEU A 77 8.88 -5.12 9.29
C LEU A 77 9.83 -4.44 10.29
N LEU A 78 9.48 -3.25 10.77
CA LEU A 78 10.25 -2.53 11.79
C LEU A 78 10.00 -3.02 13.22
N LEU A 79 8.79 -3.46 13.52
CA LEU A 79 8.32 -3.70 14.89
C LEU A 79 8.25 -5.17 15.30
N GLU A 80 8.12 -6.07 14.34
CA GLU A 80 7.82 -7.48 14.57
C GLU A 80 8.98 -8.34 14.06
N GLU A 81 9.45 -9.27 14.89
CA GLU A 81 10.35 -10.33 14.45
C GLU A 81 9.56 -11.25 13.49
N ASN A 82 10.19 -11.68 12.39
CA ASN A 82 9.57 -12.54 11.36
C ASN A 82 8.31 -11.95 10.68
N ALA A 83 8.17 -10.63 10.66
CA ALA A 83 7.07 -9.95 10.00
C ALA A 83 6.98 -10.25 8.48
N GLN A 84 8.07 -10.74 7.89
CA GLN A 84 8.16 -10.97 6.44
C GLN A 84 7.05 -11.90 5.94
N GLU A 85 6.78 -12.99 6.67
CA GLU A 85 5.74 -13.95 6.30
C GLU A 85 4.36 -13.32 6.33
N SER A 86 4.05 -12.58 7.41
CA SER A 86 2.76 -11.91 7.54
C SER A 86 2.57 -10.83 6.48
N VAL A 87 3.62 -10.09 6.12
CA VAL A 87 3.59 -9.08 5.07
C VAL A 87 3.35 -9.72 3.70
N LEU A 88 4.06 -10.79 3.37
CA LEU A 88 3.88 -11.51 2.10
C LEU A 88 2.48 -12.12 1.98
N SER A 89 1.94 -12.69 3.07
CA SER A 89 0.58 -13.22 3.13
C SER A 89 -0.46 -12.13 2.87
N VAL A 90 -0.35 -10.98 3.55
CA VAL A 90 -1.24 -9.84 3.36
C VAL A 90 -1.18 -9.28 1.94
N LEU A 91 0.02 -9.18 1.35
CA LEU A 91 0.16 -8.72 -0.03
C LEU A 91 -0.46 -9.71 -1.04
N ALA A 92 -0.36 -11.03 -0.79
CA ALA A 92 -1.00 -12.06 -1.60
C ALA A 92 -2.52 -11.93 -1.55
N GLU A 93 -3.12 -11.88 -0.36
CA GLU A 93 -4.57 -11.71 -0.16
C GLU A 93 -5.11 -10.46 -0.88
N ARG A 94 -4.37 -9.36 -0.77
CA ARG A 94 -4.77 -8.10 -1.41
C ARG A 94 -4.63 -8.13 -2.92
N ALA A 95 -3.62 -8.82 -3.46
CA ALA A 95 -3.49 -9.03 -4.89
C ALA A 95 -4.65 -9.86 -5.45
N GLU A 96 -5.11 -10.88 -4.72
CA GLU A 96 -6.25 -11.71 -5.14
C GLU A 96 -7.58 -10.96 -5.09
N SER A 97 -7.76 -10.08 -4.12
CA SER A 97 -9.01 -9.33 -3.91
C SER A 97 -9.09 -8.01 -4.67
N ALA A 98 -7.98 -7.47 -5.15
CA ALA A 98 -7.92 -6.20 -5.84
C ALA A 98 -8.23 -6.36 -7.34
N LYS A 99 -8.70 -5.25 -7.93
CA LYS A 99 -8.83 -5.11 -9.39
C LYS A 99 -7.68 -4.26 -9.92
N ALA A 100 -7.42 -4.33 -11.23
CA ALA A 100 -6.49 -3.42 -11.87
C ALA A 100 -6.87 -1.94 -11.62
N PRO A 101 -5.90 -1.03 -11.49
CA PRO A 101 -4.45 -1.29 -11.56
C PRO A 101 -3.84 -1.80 -10.24
N PHE A 102 -4.59 -1.81 -9.14
CA PHE A 102 -4.08 -2.13 -7.80
C PHE A 102 -3.59 -3.56 -7.67
N GLN A 103 -4.22 -4.52 -8.35
CA GLN A 103 -3.80 -5.91 -8.36
C GLN A 103 -2.34 -6.06 -8.82
N SER A 104 -2.00 -5.44 -9.95
CA SER A 104 -0.65 -5.44 -10.50
C SER A 104 0.37 -4.82 -9.55
N ILE A 105 -0.03 -3.73 -8.87
CA ILE A 105 0.84 -3.07 -7.88
C ILE A 105 1.06 -3.98 -6.65
N TYR A 106 0.05 -4.70 -6.18
CA TYR A 106 0.23 -5.65 -5.08
C TYR A 106 1.13 -6.83 -5.48
N HIS A 107 1.03 -7.34 -6.72
CA HIS A 107 1.97 -8.34 -7.23
C HIS A 107 3.40 -7.80 -7.25
N PHE A 108 3.59 -6.57 -7.71
CA PHE A 108 4.90 -5.90 -7.69
C PHE A 108 5.46 -5.78 -6.27
N LEU A 109 4.65 -5.29 -5.31
CA LEU A 109 5.06 -5.15 -3.92
C LEU A 109 5.44 -6.50 -3.29
N LYS A 110 4.68 -7.57 -3.57
CA LYS A 110 5.00 -8.93 -3.12
C LYS A 110 6.30 -9.43 -3.74
N ALA A 111 6.48 -9.23 -5.05
CA ALA A 111 7.70 -9.62 -5.74
C ALA A 111 8.93 -8.91 -5.15
N ASN A 112 8.84 -7.60 -4.94
CA ASN A 112 9.92 -6.80 -4.37
C ASN A 112 10.26 -7.24 -2.94
N SER A 113 9.24 -7.43 -2.09
CA SER A 113 9.42 -7.89 -0.72
C SER A 113 10.10 -9.27 -0.65
N LEU A 114 9.70 -10.19 -1.53
CA LEU A 114 10.31 -11.51 -1.64
C LEU A 114 11.76 -11.43 -2.16
N PHE A 115 12.03 -10.53 -3.09
CA PHE A 115 13.36 -10.29 -3.63
C PHE A 115 14.32 -9.70 -2.58
N GLU A 116 13.87 -8.73 -1.81
CA GLU A 116 14.65 -8.16 -0.69
C GLU A 116 14.97 -9.22 0.37
N TYR A 117 14.01 -10.07 0.71
CA TYR A 117 14.25 -11.20 1.60
C TYR A 117 15.28 -12.16 1.03
N TYR A 118 15.16 -12.54 -0.24
CA TYR A 118 16.11 -13.39 -0.93
C TYR A 118 17.52 -12.79 -0.93
N GLN A 119 17.68 -11.51 -1.25
CA GLN A 119 18.98 -10.84 -1.26
C GLN A 119 19.62 -10.82 0.14
N SER A 120 18.84 -10.49 1.16
CA SER A 120 19.31 -10.41 2.55
C SER A 120 19.75 -11.77 3.11
N ASN A 121 19.17 -12.86 2.59
CA ASN A 121 19.41 -14.23 3.07
C ASN A 121 20.07 -15.12 1.99
N ALA A 122 20.62 -14.53 0.94
CA ALA A 122 21.08 -15.27 -0.25
C ALA A 122 22.13 -16.36 0.06
N TYR A 123 23.03 -16.12 1.01
CA TYR A 123 24.02 -17.12 1.43
C TYR A 123 23.36 -18.34 2.07
N GLN A 124 22.44 -18.11 2.99
CA GLN A 124 21.71 -19.18 3.69
C GLN A 124 20.82 -19.96 2.74
N ILE A 125 20.11 -19.26 1.84
CA ILE A 125 19.20 -19.88 0.87
C ILE A 125 19.95 -20.76 -0.12
N ARG A 126 21.14 -20.33 -0.58
CA ARG A 126 21.96 -21.12 -1.52
C ARG A 126 22.55 -22.37 -0.89
N ASN A 127 22.78 -22.36 0.42
CA ASN A 127 23.37 -23.48 1.16
C ASN A 127 22.32 -24.34 1.88
N ARG A 128 21.01 -24.11 1.65
CA ARG A 128 19.96 -24.99 2.19
C ARG A 128 20.03 -26.36 1.54
N GLU A 129 20.03 -27.39 2.36
CA GLU A 129 19.71 -28.73 1.91
C GLU A 129 18.22 -28.73 1.54
N ILE A 130 17.92 -28.86 0.25
CA ILE A 130 16.56 -28.81 -0.26
C ILE A 130 15.96 -30.21 -0.09
N GLU A 131 15.07 -30.36 0.87
CA GLU A 131 14.07 -31.41 0.76
C GLU A 131 13.06 -30.98 -0.32
N GLU A 132 12.85 -31.82 -1.32
CA GLU A 132 11.89 -31.57 -2.44
C GLU A 132 10.43 -31.56 -1.99
N ASN A 133 10.15 -31.01 -0.83
CA ASN A 133 8.79 -30.84 -0.34
C ASN A 133 8.19 -29.58 -0.97
N ASP A 134 7.08 -29.75 -1.66
CA ASP A 134 6.28 -28.66 -2.25
C ASP A 134 5.56 -27.90 -1.13
N THR A 135 6.33 -27.15 -0.35
CA THR A 135 5.81 -26.33 0.75
C THR A 135 5.52 -24.90 0.27
N SER A 136 4.40 -24.34 0.71
CA SER A 136 4.08 -22.92 0.50
C SER A 136 4.94 -22.00 1.36
N ASP A 137 5.58 -22.53 2.40
CA ASP A 137 6.44 -21.77 3.31
C ASP A 137 7.79 -21.44 2.66
N PHE A 138 8.03 -20.18 2.36
CA PHE A 138 9.26 -19.70 1.73
C PHE A 138 10.51 -19.90 2.61
N ASN A 139 10.35 -20.15 3.90
CA ASN A 139 11.50 -20.45 4.77
C ASN A 139 12.19 -21.75 4.39
N PHE A 140 11.52 -22.63 3.66
CA PHE A 140 12.07 -23.89 3.14
C PHE A 140 12.42 -23.84 1.65
N TRP A 141 12.25 -22.70 0.99
CA TRP A 141 12.55 -22.61 -0.45
C TRP A 141 14.06 -22.53 -0.72
N GLY A 142 14.49 -23.24 -1.74
CA GLY A 142 15.81 -23.07 -2.33
C GLY A 142 15.85 -21.91 -3.33
N GLN A 143 17.07 -21.56 -3.77
CA GLN A 143 17.32 -20.44 -4.68
C GLN A 143 16.45 -20.46 -5.94
N GLN A 144 16.34 -21.62 -6.61
CA GLN A 144 15.60 -21.72 -7.87
C GLN A 144 14.12 -21.39 -7.69
N ARG A 145 13.53 -21.83 -6.58
CA ARG A 145 12.13 -21.54 -6.26
C ARG A 145 11.89 -20.08 -5.96
N PHE A 146 12.77 -19.44 -5.20
CA PHE A 146 12.71 -17.98 -4.97
C PHE A 146 12.72 -17.22 -6.30
N LEU A 147 13.71 -17.48 -7.15
CA LEU A 147 13.85 -16.79 -8.44
C LEU A 147 12.65 -17.03 -9.36
N LYS A 148 12.12 -18.25 -9.40
CA LYS A 148 10.92 -18.58 -10.18
C LYS A 148 9.69 -17.82 -9.69
N GLU A 149 9.47 -17.80 -8.37
CA GLU A 149 8.29 -17.11 -7.80
C GLU A 149 8.40 -15.61 -7.98
N ILE A 150 9.57 -15.01 -7.73
CA ILE A 150 9.82 -13.59 -7.96
C ILE A 150 9.57 -13.22 -9.43
N HIS A 151 10.09 -14.00 -10.37
CA HIS A 151 9.86 -13.79 -11.80
C HIS A 151 8.37 -13.88 -12.15
N THR A 152 7.68 -14.88 -11.63
CA THR A 152 6.24 -15.07 -11.85
C THR A 152 5.43 -13.87 -11.34
N LEU A 153 5.76 -13.36 -10.16
CA LEU A 153 5.07 -12.21 -9.58
C LEU A 153 5.35 -10.91 -10.35
N PHE A 154 6.60 -10.68 -10.79
CA PHE A 154 6.90 -9.55 -11.66
C PHE A 154 6.20 -9.66 -13.01
N SER A 155 6.12 -10.87 -13.58
CA SER A 155 5.37 -11.09 -14.82
C SER A 155 3.88 -10.78 -14.66
N LYS A 156 3.26 -11.19 -13.55
CA LYS A 156 1.87 -10.82 -13.22
C LYS A 156 1.69 -9.32 -13.01
N ALA A 157 2.67 -8.65 -12.44
CA ALA A 157 2.64 -7.19 -12.25
C ALA A 157 2.74 -6.43 -13.58
N LEU A 158 3.42 -7.00 -14.57
CA LEU A 158 3.62 -6.43 -15.90
C LEU A 158 2.60 -6.89 -16.94
N ASP A 159 1.76 -7.88 -16.59
CA ASP A 159 0.71 -8.39 -17.50
C ASP A 159 -0.40 -7.34 -17.63
N THR A 160 -0.16 -6.42 -18.56
CA THR A 160 -0.95 -5.22 -18.77
C THR A 160 -2.00 -5.40 -19.86
N ASN A 161 -2.77 -6.48 -19.83
CA ASN A 161 -3.97 -6.57 -20.67
C ASN A 161 -5.03 -5.52 -20.27
N GLU A 162 -4.82 -4.84 -19.16
CA GLU A 162 -5.66 -3.74 -18.69
C GLU A 162 -4.82 -2.46 -18.59
N ASN A 163 -5.37 -1.33 -19.03
CA ASN A 163 -4.72 -0.02 -18.96
C ASN A 163 -4.39 0.34 -17.50
N LEU A 164 -3.09 0.24 -17.15
CA LEU A 164 -2.56 0.63 -15.85
C LEU A 164 -2.41 2.16 -15.79
N HIS A 165 -3.51 2.89 -15.82
CA HIS A 165 -3.49 4.33 -15.64
C HIS A 165 -3.89 4.68 -14.20
N LEU A 166 -2.89 5.01 -13.38
CA LEU A 166 -3.11 5.86 -12.23
C LEU A 166 -3.07 7.31 -12.74
N ASP A 167 -4.07 8.09 -12.37
CA ASP A 167 -4.05 9.53 -12.66
C ASP A 167 -2.96 10.23 -11.82
N ASP A 168 -2.59 11.45 -12.22
CA ASP A 168 -1.55 12.22 -11.56
C ASP A 168 -1.85 12.46 -10.06
N GLN A 169 -3.13 12.57 -9.69
CA GLN A 169 -3.53 12.74 -8.30
C GLN A 169 -3.26 11.46 -7.49
N SER A 170 -3.59 10.30 -8.04
CA SER A 170 -3.29 9.00 -7.41
C SER A 170 -1.80 8.78 -7.22
N ILE A 171 -0.99 9.14 -8.22
CA ILE A 171 0.48 9.08 -8.15
C ILE A 171 0.98 9.98 -7.02
N ARG A 172 0.50 11.21 -6.92
CA ARG A 172 0.86 12.12 -5.83
C ARG A 172 0.51 11.54 -4.46
N ILE A 173 -0.71 11.03 -4.28
CA ILE A 173 -1.13 10.41 -3.02
C ILE A 173 -0.18 9.30 -2.57
N LEU A 174 0.38 8.51 -3.51
CA LEU A 174 1.30 7.42 -3.17
C LEU A 174 2.71 7.91 -2.83
N PHE A 175 3.20 8.90 -3.54
CA PHE A 175 4.62 9.28 -3.53
C PHE A 175 4.90 10.66 -2.93
N GLU A 176 3.91 11.54 -2.81
CA GLU A 176 4.10 12.76 -2.07
C GLU A 176 4.34 12.42 -0.59
N LYS A 177 5.61 12.49 -0.25
CA LYS A 177 5.99 12.79 1.11
C LYS A 177 5.43 14.18 1.32
N ASP A 178 4.29 14.32 2.04
CA ASP A 178 3.75 15.64 2.35
C ASP A 178 4.91 16.56 2.67
N SER A 179 4.90 17.75 2.10
CA SER A 179 5.92 18.77 2.24
C SER A 179 6.05 19.22 3.70
N LEU A 180 6.25 18.27 4.60
CA LEU A 180 6.72 18.51 5.98
C LEU A 180 8.13 19.11 5.99
N SER A 181 8.79 19.22 4.81
CA SER A 181 9.95 20.08 4.65
C SER A 181 9.67 21.54 4.94
N SER A 182 8.41 21.99 4.91
CA SER A 182 8.00 23.32 5.37
C SER A 182 7.90 23.44 6.89
N TYR A 183 7.98 22.35 7.64
CA TYR A 183 7.98 22.33 9.11
C TYR A 183 9.37 22.17 9.73
N GLN A 184 10.44 22.26 8.96
CA GLN A 184 11.82 22.35 9.49
C GLN A 184 12.15 23.76 10.06
N GLY A 185 11.16 24.50 10.47
CA GLY A 185 11.28 25.84 11.04
C GLY A 185 10.55 25.98 12.38
N LEU A 186 10.82 25.07 13.33
CA LEU A 186 10.55 25.27 14.77
C LEU A 186 11.68 24.66 15.58
#